data_976f430753fba1331284187340dae332
#
_entry.id   976f430753fba1331284187340dae332
#
_cell.length_a   1.000
_cell.length_b   1.000
_cell.length_c   1.000
_cell.angle_alpha   90.00
_cell.angle_beta   90.00
_cell.angle_gamma   90.00
#
_symmetry.space_group_name_H-M   'P 1'
#
loop_
_entity.id
_entity.type
_entity.pdbx_description
1 polymer ?
#
loop_
_entity_poly.entity_id
_entity_poly.type
_entity_poly.pdbx_seq_one_letter_code
_entity_poly.pdbx_strand_id
1 'polypeptide(L)'
;IKRLEKKLQEETDQLKKDRKQKEQLLTDLSSEKQKLAVEQEEQESLANNLKQKERELKKEIDKKQEEQLAIQKAIQRVIAEELRKSREANPKSKESEWSLTPEAKALADDFTSNKGQLPWPTKKGVITQSYGVKAHPVLSHLKVKNDGVAISTEEGSTARAVFDGEVSKVLIIPGAGKVVVIRHGDYLTAYGKLDDVFVTTGEKVTSKQDIGTIRTSQGKTEMEFQIRKGQKAETLDPAYWLYKAR
;
A
#
# COMPACT_ATOMS: atom_id res chain seq x y z
N ILE A 1 -62.06 -24.13 65.01
CA ILE A 1 -60.81 -24.88 64.97
C ILE A 1 -60.55 -25.38 63.52
N LYS A 2 -61.33 -26.25 62.96
CA LYS A 2 -61.14 -26.85 61.62
C LYS A 2 -60.96 -25.78 60.48
N ARG A 3 -61.60 -24.63 60.53
CA ARG A 3 -61.47 -23.56 59.52
C ARG A 3 -60.15 -22.80 59.63
N LEU A 4 -59.62 -22.69 60.84
CA LEU A 4 -58.36 -22.06 61.14
C LEU A 4 -57.17 -22.99 60.68
N GLU A 5 -57.28 -24.27 60.96
CA GLU A 5 -56.33 -25.30 60.58
C GLU A 5 -56.22 -25.34 59.05
N LYS A 6 -57.33 -25.31 58.33
CA LYS A 6 -57.31 -25.31 56.81
C LYS A 6 -56.66 -24.05 56.31
N LYS A 7 -56.94 -22.89 56.91
CA LYS A 7 -56.31 -21.63 56.47
C LYS A 7 -54.79 -21.62 56.70
N LEU A 8 -54.35 -22.14 57.84
CA LEU A 8 -52.97 -22.27 58.22
C LEU A 8 -52.22 -23.25 57.23
N GLN A 9 -52.90 -24.31 56.85
CA GLN A 9 -52.35 -25.25 55.87
C GLN A 9 -52.19 -24.61 54.46
N GLU A 10 -53.19 -23.88 53.98
CA GLU A 10 -53.20 -23.14 52.75
C GLU A 10 -52.06 -22.11 52.70
N GLU A 11 -51.86 -21.33 53.76
CA GLU A 11 -50.77 -20.35 53.90
C GLU A 11 -49.40 -21.03 53.95
N THR A 12 -49.27 -22.17 54.62
CA THR A 12 -48.00 -22.95 54.66
C THR A 12 -47.66 -23.49 53.34
N ASP A 13 -48.61 -23.98 52.56
CA ASP A 13 -48.39 -24.53 51.24
C ASP A 13 -48.05 -23.40 50.21
N GLN A 14 -48.66 -22.23 50.35
CA GLN A 14 -48.31 -21.05 49.57
C GLN A 14 -46.90 -20.58 49.91
N LEU A 15 -46.51 -20.48 51.17
CA LEU A 15 -45.14 -20.12 51.58
C LEU A 15 -44.11 -21.10 51.09
N LYS A 16 -44.39 -22.41 51.02
CA LYS A 16 -43.50 -23.40 50.45
C LYS A 16 -43.32 -23.19 48.94
N LYS A 17 -44.39 -22.87 48.22
CA LYS A 17 -44.33 -22.56 46.77
C LYS A 17 -43.50 -21.31 46.51
N ASP A 18 -43.76 -20.23 47.27
CA ASP A 18 -43.06 -18.97 47.14
C ASP A 18 -41.56 -19.12 47.45
N ARG A 19 -41.24 -19.90 48.49
CA ARG A 19 -39.86 -20.23 48.82
C ARG A 19 -39.14 -20.97 47.66
N LYS A 20 -39.79 -21.98 47.10
CA LYS A 20 -39.25 -22.74 45.98
C LYS A 20 -39.05 -21.89 44.73
N GLN A 21 -40.00 -21.01 44.43
CA GLN A 21 -39.87 -20.05 43.32
C GLN A 21 -38.72 -19.08 43.55
N LYS A 22 -38.56 -18.58 44.77
CA LYS A 22 -37.45 -17.69 45.12
C LYS A 22 -36.09 -18.38 45.04
N GLU A 23 -35.96 -19.62 45.45
CA GLU A 23 -34.74 -20.41 45.31
C GLU A 23 -34.39 -20.64 43.86
N GLN A 24 -35.39 -20.92 43.01
CA GLN A 24 -35.18 -21.07 41.56
C GLN A 24 -34.73 -19.78 40.91
N LEU A 25 -35.38 -18.67 41.23
CA LEU A 25 -35.03 -17.33 40.73
C LEU A 25 -33.60 -16.92 41.13
N LEU A 26 -33.18 -17.26 42.35
CA LEU A 26 -31.80 -17.00 42.80
C LEU A 26 -30.77 -17.84 42.04
N THR A 27 -31.11 -19.09 41.73
CA THR A 27 -30.24 -19.96 40.93
C THR A 27 -30.11 -19.43 39.51
N ASP A 28 -31.22 -19.06 38.88
CA ASP A 28 -31.26 -18.51 37.53
C ASP A 28 -30.48 -17.19 37.45
N LEU A 29 -30.70 -16.29 38.44
CA LEU A 29 -29.98 -15.02 38.53
C LEU A 29 -28.46 -15.21 38.70
N SER A 30 -28.05 -16.19 39.51
CA SER A 30 -26.65 -16.55 39.69
C SER A 30 -26.02 -17.05 38.39
N SER A 31 -26.75 -17.93 37.68
CA SER A 31 -26.31 -18.44 36.38
C SER A 31 -26.19 -17.34 35.33
N GLU A 32 -27.16 -16.44 35.27
CA GLU A 32 -27.14 -15.29 34.34
C GLU A 32 -25.99 -14.33 34.64
N LYS A 33 -25.76 -14.02 35.93
CA LYS A 33 -24.62 -13.22 36.35
C LYS A 33 -23.27 -13.84 35.95
N GLN A 34 -23.15 -15.15 36.05
CA GLN A 34 -21.96 -15.86 35.66
C GLN A 34 -21.72 -15.80 34.12
N LYS A 35 -22.80 -15.96 33.33
CA LYS A 35 -22.74 -15.80 31.86
C LYS A 35 -22.32 -14.41 31.45
N LEU A 36 -22.91 -13.38 32.08
CA LEU A 36 -22.55 -11.98 31.82
C LEU A 36 -21.09 -11.68 32.18
N ALA A 37 -20.57 -12.25 33.26
CA ALA A 37 -19.16 -12.08 33.63
C ALA A 37 -18.21 -12.70 32.59
N VAL A 38 -18.53 -13.89 32.06
CA VAL A 38 -17.73 -14.53 30.99
C VAL A 38 -17.80 -13.71 29.70
N GLU A 39 -19.00 -13.27 29.32
CA GLU A 39 -19.17 -12.44 28.12
C GLU A 39 -18.41 -11.11 28.22
N GLN A 40 -18.41 -10.49 29.40
CA GLN A 40 -17.63 -9.26 29.63
C GLN A 40 -16.13 -9.51 29.49
N GLU A 41 -15.62 -10.61 30.05
CA GLU A 41 -14.21 -10.98 29.93
C GLU A 41 -13.80 -11.25 28.45
N GLU A 42 -14.66 -11.93 27.69
CA GLU A 42 -14.48 -12.16 26.26
C GLU A 42 -14.45 -10.83 25.47
N GLN A 43 -15.37 -9.92 25.77
CA GLN A 43 -15.41 -8.60 25.13
C GLN A 43 -14.16 -7.77 25.44
N GLU A 44 -13.70 -7.77 26.70
CA GLU A 44 -12.46 -7.08 27.08
C GLU A 44 -11.22 -7.69 26.38
N SER A 45 -11.14 -9.01 26.31
CA SER A 45 -10.08 -9.71 25.58
C SER A 45 -10.08 -9.36 24.09
N LEU A 46 -11.26 -9.37 23.47
CA LEU A 46 -11.41 -8.99 22.05
C LEU A 46 -11.02 -7.53 21.82
N ALA A 47 -11.45 -6.62 22.69
CA ALA A 47 -11.10 -5.20 22.60
C ALA A 47 -9.58 -4.98 22.72
N ASN A 48 -8.92 -5.68 23.64
CA ASN A 48 -7.47 -5.61 23.79
C ASN A 48 -6.72 -6.16 22.56
N ASN A 49 -7.18 -7.28 22.01
CA ASN A 49 -6.61 -7.86 20.78
C ASN A 49 -6.77 -6.92 19.58
N LEU A 50 -7.94 -6.29 19.41
CA LEU A 50 -8.18 -5.31 18.36
C LEU A 50 -7.28 -4.09 18.50
N LYS A 51 -7.11 -3.58 19.72
CA LYS A 51 -6.22 -2.45 20.02
C LYS A 51 -4.74 -2.77 19.73
N GLN A 52 -4.32 -4.00 19.99
CA GLN A 52 -2.97 -4.45 19.65
C GLN A 52 -2.80 -4.50 18.13
N LYS A 53 -3.73 -5.11 17.40
CA LYS A 53 -3.68 -5.17 15.93
C LYS A 53 -3.70 -3.79 15.28
N GLU A 54 -4.47 -2.86 15.81
CA GLU A 54 -4.47 -1.47 15.36
C GLU A 54 -3.09 -0.82 15.49
N ARG A 55 -2.42 -1.02 16.64
CA ARG A 55 -1.05 -0.51 16.87
C ARG A 55 -0.02 -1.13 15.92
N GLU A 56 -0.14 -2.43 15.66
CA GLU A 56 0.74 -3.13 14.71
C GLU A 56 0.56 -2.62 13.28
N LEU A 57 -0.70 -2.50 12.84
CA LEU A 57 -1.03 -1.92 11.52
C LEU A 57 -0.55 -0.48 11.38
N LYS A 58 -0.69 0.33 12.42
CA LYS A 58 -0.19 1.71 12.40
C LYS A 58 1.32 1.76 12.21
N LYS A 59 2.08 0.95 12.96
CA LYS A 59 3.54 0.84 12.79
C LYS A 59 3.92 0.41 11.36
N GLU A 60 3.19 -0.52 10.77
CA GLU A 60 3.43 -0.97 9.40
C GLU A 60 3.16 0.16 8.38
N ILE A 61 2.09 0.93 8.58
CA ILE A 61 1.77 2.08 7.75
C ILE A 61 2.85 3.15 7.85
N ASP A 62 3.27 3.50 9.08
CA ASP A 62 4.32 4.50 9.31
C ASP A 62 5.62 4.08 8.61
N LYS A 63 6.01 2.81 8.73
CA LYS A 63 7.20 2.26 8.04
C LYS A 63 7.07 2.34 6.51
N LYS A 64 5.93 1.98 5.94
CA LYS A 64 5.70 2.11 4.50
C LYS A 64 5.73 3.56 4.02
N GLN A 65 5.23 4.50 4.82
CA GLN A 65 5.29 5.92 4.49
C GLN A 65 6.74 6.45 4.52
N GLU A 66 7.55 6.00 5.48
CA GLU A 66 8.99 6.34 5.52
C GLU A 66 9.73 5.79 4.29
N GLU A 67 9.48 4.54 3.91
CA GLU A 67 10.05 3.91 2.70
C GLU A 67 9.66 4.69 1.44
N GLN A 68 8.39 5.05 1.29
CA GLN A 68 7.92 5.86 0.15
C GLN A 68 8.56 7.26 0.13
N LEU A 69 8.69 7.91 1.28
CA LEU A 69 9.35 9.21 1.38
C LEU A 69 10.84 9.11 1.00
N ALA A 70 11.52 8.03 1.41
CA ALA A 70 12.91 7.77 1.03
C ALA A 70 13.06 7.59 -0.48
N ILE A 71 12.16 6.82 -1.11
CA ILE A 71 12.10 6.64 -2.57
C ILE A 71 11.88 7.98 -3.27
N GLN A 72 10.91 8.77 -2.80
CA GLN A 72 10.60 10.08 -3.37
C GLN A 72 11.82 11.02 -3.31
N LYS A 73 12.47 11.12 -2.14
CA LYS A 73 13.67 11.95 -1.97
C LYS A 73 14.82 11.48 -2.87
N ALA A 74 15.00 10.17 -3.00
CA ALA A 74 16.04 9.60 -3.86
C ALA A 74 15.79 9.92 -5.34
N ILE A 75 14.55 9.76 -5.82
CA ILE A 75 14.17 10.12 -7.20
C ILE A 75 14.34 11.61 -7.44
N GLN A 76 13.96 12.48 -6.49
CA GLN A 76 14.18 13.93 -6.62
C GLN A 76 15.67 14.30 -6.75
N ARG A 77 16.55 13.60 -6.02
CA ARG A 77 18.01 13.80 -6.16
C ARG A 77 18.51 13.40 -7.56
N VAL A 78 18.01 12.27 -8.08
CA VAL A 78 18.34 11.84 -9.46
C VAL A 78 17.92 12.89 -10.47
N ILE A 79 16.72 13.43 -10.36
CA ILE A 79 16.23 14.47 -11.25
C ILE A 79 17.06 15.73 -11.16
N ALA A 80 17.40 16.16 -9.94
CA ALA A 80 18.29 17.33 -9.75
C ALA A 80 19.69 17.10 -10.37
N GLU A 81 20.23 15.88 -10.27
CA GLU A 81 21.51 15.51 -10.90
C GLU A 81 21.41 15.53 -12.43
N GLU A 82 20.36 14.96 -13.00
CA GLU A 82 20.10 14.98 -14.45
C GLU A 82 19.90 16.39 -14.99
N LEU A 83 19.20 17.25 -14.26
CA LEU A 83 19.06 18.68 -14.58
C LEU A 83 20.40 19.39 -14.58
N ARG A 84 21.26 19.11 -13.59
CA ARG A 84 22.60 19.70 -13.52
C ARG A 84 23.42 19.26 -14.74
N LYS A 85 23.46 17.99 -15.08
CA LYS A 85 24.16 17.47 -16.27
C LYS A 85 23.65 18.10 -17.58
N SER A 86 22.32 18.22 -17.70
CA SER A 86 21.70 18.86 -18.87
C SER A 86 22.11 20.32 -19.05
N ARG A 87 22.23 21.06 -17.92
CA ARG A 87 22.70 22.46 -17.94
C ARG A 87 24.18 22.59 -18.27
N GLU A 88 25.01 21.71 -17.74
CA GLU A 88 26.44 21.66 -18.06
C GLU A 88 26.68 21.40 -19.56
N ALA A 89 25.82 20.54 -20.17
CA ALA A 89 25.88 20.26 -21.60
C ALA A 89 25.33 21.40 -22.48
N ASN A 90 24.43 22.25 -21.97
CA ASN A 90 23.88 23.38 -22.71
C ASN A 90 23.64 24.63 -21.83
N PRO A 91 24.66 25.47 -21.60
CA PRO A 91 24.61 26.62 -20.69
C PRO A 91 23.62 27.74 -21.10
N LYS A 92 23.11 27.71 -22.33
CA LYS A 92 22.17 28.72 -22.86
C LYS A 92 20.69 28.38 -22.65
N SER A 93 20.36 27.20 -22.08
CA SER A 93 18.98 26.85 -21.78
C SER A 93 18.44 27.66 -20.59
N LYS A 94 17.18 28.11 -20.65
CA LYS A 94 16.52 28.82 -19.57
C LYS A 94 16.48 27.93 -18.32
N GLU A 95 16.57 28.56 -17.13
CA GLU A 95 16.60 27.86 -15.82
C GLU A 95 15.45 26.86 -15.57
N SER A 96 14.38 26.94 -16.37
CA SER A 96 13.14 26.19 -16.19
C SER A 96 12.89 25.09 -17.25
N GLU A 97 13.80 24.84 -18.22
CA GLU A 97 13.57 23.85 -19.26
C GLU A 97 14.68 22.79 -19.29
N TRP A 98 14.30 21.53 -19.35
CA TRP A 98 15.23 20.48 -19.73
C TRP A 98 15.67 20.74 -21.16
N SER A 99 16.96 20.99 -21.35
CA SER A 99 17.55 21.06 -22.68
C SER A 99 17.53 19.65 -23.27
N LEU A 100 16.41 19.31 -23.93
CA LEU A 100 16.29 18.05 -24.62
C LEU A 100 17.07 18.15 -25.95
N THR A 101 17.90 17.15 -26.23
CA THR A 101 18.40 16.98 -27.59
C THR A 101 17.22 16.67 -28.54
N PRO A 102 17.33 16.88 -29.85
CA PRO A 102 16.27 16.51 -30.78
C PRO A 102 15.79 15.07 -30.61
N GLU A 103 16.71 14.13 -30.36
CA GLU A 103 16.40 12.71 -30.14
C GLU A 103 15.63 12.51 -28.84
N ALA A 104 16.02 13.18 -27.76
CA ALA A 104 15.33 13.09 -26.47
C ALA A 104 13.93 13.71 -26.55
N LYS A 105 13.73 14.75 -27.39
CA LYS A 105 12.43 15.35 -27.65
C LYS A 105 11.54 14.37 -28.45
N ALA A 106 12.06 13.77 -29.51
CA ALA A 106 11.33 12.75 -30.27
C ALA A 106 10.90 11.59 -29.37
N LEU A 107 11.79 11.10 -28.49
CA LEU A 107 11.48 10.05 -27.54
C LEU A 107 10.35 10.46 -26.54
N ALA A 108 10.34 11.72 -26.09
CA ALA A 108 9.28 12.23 -25.23
C ALA A 108 7.93 12.35 -25.94
N ASP A 109 7.94 12.77 -27.20
CA ASP A 109 6.74 12.88 -28.04
C ASP A 109 6.17 11.48 -28.31
N ASP A 110 7.04 10.50 -28.62
CA ASP A 110 6.66 9.10 -28.80
C ASP A 110 6.12 8.48 -27.51
N PHE A 111 6.73 8.74 -26.36
CA PHE A 111 6.23 8.30 -25.06
C PHE A 111 4.82 8.85 -24.81
N THR A 112 4.60 10.14 -25.09
CA THR A 112 3.30 10.80 -24.92
C THR A 112 2.24 10.21 -25.83
N SER A 113 2.59 9.92 -27.09
CA SER A 113 1.70 9.34 -28.10
C SER A 113 1.24 7.91 -27.75
N ASN A 114 2.03 7.20 -26.96
CA ASN A 114 1.72 5.87 -26.46
C ASN A 114 0.95 5.86 -25.12
N LYS A 115 0.42 7.00 -24.66
CA LYS A 115 -0.41 7.06 -23.47
C LYS A 115 -1.62 6.14 -23.57
N GLY A 116 -1.82 5.26 -22.56
CA GLY A 116 -2.86 4.24 -22.53
C GLY A 116 -2.52 2.96 -23.32
N GLN A 117 -1.35 2.92 -23.95
CA GLN A 117 -0.86 1.77 -24.75
C GLN A 117 0.47 1.22 -24.26
N LEU A 118 1.08 1.81 -23.24
CA LEU A 118 2.32 1.32 -22.69
C LEU A 118 2.16 -0.12 -22.16
N PRO A 119 3.11 -1.01 -22.44
CA PRO A 119 3.09 -2.35 -21.88
C PRO A 119 3.19 -2.29 -20.35
N TRP A 120 2.64 -3.28 -19.69
CA TRP A 120 2.79 -3.41 -18.24
C TRP A 120 4.26 -3.62 -17.85
N PRO A 121 4.68 -3.07 -16.69
CA PRO A 121 6.04 -3.25 -16.19
C PRO A 121 6.30 -4.68 -15.67
N THR A 122 5.31 -5.56 -15.75
CA THR A 122 5.36 -6.98 -15.43
C THR A 122 4.71 -7.79 -16.55
N LYS A 123 5.07 -9.07 -16.71
CA LYS A 123 4.42 -9.95 -17.71
C LYS A 123 2.97 -10.23 -17.35
N LYS A 124 2.71 -10.45 -16.04
CA LYS A 124 1.40 -10.64 -15.43
C LYS A 124 1.32 -9.83 -14.15
N GLY A 125 0.14 -9.43 -13.73
CA GLY A 125 -0.03 -8.73 -12.46
C GLY A 125 -1.37 -8.01 -12.36
N VAL A 126 -1.66 -7.56 -11.15
CA VAL A 126 -2.85 -6.76 -10.82
C VAL A 126 -2.43 -5.56 -9.99
N ILE A 127 -3.08 -4.42 -10.21
CA ILE A 127 -2.86 -3.22 -9.39
C ILE A 127 -3.53 -3.46 -8.04
N THR A 128 -2.72 -3.51 -6.97
CA THR A 128 -3.17 -3.67 -5.58
C THR A 128 -3.33 -2.33 -4.86
N GLN A 129 -2.54 -1.34 -5.26
CA GLN A 129 -2.65 0.02 -4.74
C GLN A 129 -2.64 1.02 -5.89
N SER A 130 -3.66 1.85 -5.95
CA SER A 130 -3.80 2.87 -6.99
C SER A 130 -3.11 4.17 -6.58
N TYR A 131 -2.81 4.99 -7.58
CA TYR A 131 -2.28 6.34 -7.43
C TYR A 131 -3.18 7.27 -6.62
N GLY A 132 -2.58 8.24 -5.92
CA GLY A 132 -3.24 9.32 -5.22
C GLY A 132 -3.41 9.08 -3.71
N VAL A 133 -4.22 9.90 -3.07
CA VAL A 133 -4.50 9.82 -1.63
C VAL A 133 -5.77 9.02 -1.42
N LYS A 134 -5.67 7.90 -0.70
CA LYS A 134 -6.80 7.02 -0.40
C LYS A 134 -6.87 6.69 1.09
N ALA A 135 -8.08 6.40 1.58
CA ALA A 135 -8.26 5.86 2.92
C ALA A 135 -7.65 4.45 3.01
N HIS A 136 -7.04 4.13 4.14
CA HIS A 136 -6.54 2.78 4.38
C HIS A 136 -7.72 1.78 4.49
N PRO A 137 -7.66 0.59 3.83
CA PRO A 137 -8.79 -0.33 3.75
C PRO A 137 -9.36 -0.78 5.10
N VAL A 138 -8.50 -0.90 6.12
CA VAL A 138 -8.89 -1.36 7.47
C VAL A 138 -9.04 -0.17 8.43
N LEU A 139 -8.16 0.83 8.35
CA LEU A 139 -8.14 2.01 9.21
C LEU A 139 -8.58 3.23 8.40
N SER A 140 -9.88 3.35 8.14
CA SER A 140 -10.47 4.36 7.23
C SER A 140 -10.17 5.82 7.60
N HIS A 141 -9.85 6.09 8.87
CA HIS A 141 -9.43 7.40 9.35
C HIS A 141 -7.98 7.76 8.95
N LEU A 142 -7.17 6.77 8.53
CA LEU A 142 -5.82 7.01 8.03
C LEU A 142 -5.81 7.14 6.51
N LYS A 143 -5.11 8.17 6.02
CA LYS A 143 -4.91 8.39 4.59
C LYS A 143 -3.52 7.94 4.18
N VAL A 144 -3.44 7.18 3.10
CA VAL A 144 -2.18 6.75 2.47
C VAL A 144 -2.06 7.45 1.13
N LYS A 145 -0.91 8.08 0.89
CA LYS A 145 -0.58 8.72 -0.39
C LYS A 145 0.33 7.80 -1.19
N ASN A 146 -0.05 7.50 -2.43
CA ASN A 146 0.76 6.75 -3.38
C ASN A 146 1.14 7.66 -4.56
N ASP A 147 2.44 7.79 -4.83
CA ASP A 147 2.96 8.56 -5.96
C ASP A 147 3.01 7.76 -7.28
N GLY A 148 2.53 6.51 -7.25
CA GLY A 148 2.44 5.58 -8.37
C GLY A 148 1.41 4.48 -8.10
N VAL A 149 1.65 3.29 -8.66
CA VAL A 149 0.82 2.10 -8.43
C VAL A 149 1.67 0.99 -7.85
N ALA A 150 1.08 0.16 -6.97
CA ALA A 150 1.67 -1.10 -6.58
C ALA A 150 1.06 -2.23 -7.42
N ILE A 151 1.90 -3.10 -7.97
CA ILE A 151 1.50 -4.21 -8.84
C ILE A 151 1.94 -5.50 -8.18
N SER A 152 0.98 -6.35 -7.79
CA SER A 152 1.25 -7.71 -7.32
C SER A 152 1.37 -8.67 -8.49
N THR A 153 2.32 -9.59 -8.39
CA THR A 153 2.63 -10.57 -9.43
C THR A 153 3.07 -11.91 -8.81
N GLU A 154 3.39 -12.89 -9.65
CA GLU A 154 3.88 -14.20 -9.23
C GLU A 154 5.32 -14.10 -8.70
N GLU A 155 5.68 -14.99 -7.77
CA GLU A 155 7.05 -15.09 -7.25
C GLU A 155 8.05 -15.38 -8.38
N GLY A 156 9.24 -14.77 -8.30
CA GLY A 156 10.27 -14.88 -9.34
C GLY A 156 10.01 -14.06 -10.61
N SER A 157 8.94 -13.26 -10.64
CA SER A 157 8.66 -12.37 -11.77
C SER A 157 9.70 -11.29 -11.93
N THR A 158 9.93 -10.89 -13.19
CA THR A 158 10.83 -9.79 -13.54
C THR A 158 10.07 -8.50 -13.80
N ALA A 159 10.68 -7.38 -13.42
CA ALA A 159 10.28 -6.06 -13.87
C ALA A 159 10.86 -5.80 -15.25
N ARG A 160 10.10 -5.11 -16.12
CA ARG A 160 10.53 -4.77 -17.48
C ARG A 160 10.25 -3.31 -17.82
N ALA A 161 11.10 -2.73 -18.67
CA ALA A 161 10.92 -1.37 -19.14
C ALA A 161 9.59 -1.23 -19.90
N VAL A 162 8.81 -0.19 -19.58
CA VAL A 162 7.54 0.08 -20.28
C VAL A 162 7.72 0.78 -21.62
N PHE A 163 8.90 1.35 -21.87
CA PHE A 163 9.23 2.06 -23.10
C PHE A 163 10.73 2.14 -23.31
N ASP A 164 11.17 2.48 -24.53
CA ASP A 164 12.55 2.73 -24.85
C ASP A 164 13.09 3.92 -24.05
N GLY A 165 14.34 3.85 -23.61
CA GLY A 165 14.93 4.90 -22.79
C GLY A 165 16.36 4.61 -22.38
N GLU A 166 16.85 5.40 -21.43
CA GLU A 166 18.16 5.27 -20.83
C GLU A 166 18.05 5.17 -19.31
N VAL A 167 18.75 4.23 -18.70
CA VAL A 167 18.80 4.08 -17.25
C VAL A 167 19.50 5.29 -16.63
N SER A 168 18.72 6.19 -16.06
CA SER A 168 19.23 7.38 -15.41
C SER A 168 20.01 7.05 -14.14
N LYS A 169 19.46 6.15 -13.32
CA LYS A 169 20.11 5.72 -12.06
C LYS A 169 19.57 4.39 -11.57
N VAL A 170 20.46 3.61 -10.92
CA VAL A 170 20.11 2.49 -10.06
C VAL A 170 20.36 2.92 -8.63
N LEU A 171 19.32 2.85 -7.77
CA LEU A 171 19.37 3.27 -6.37
C LEU A 171 19.18 2.06 -5.47
N ILE A 172 19.86 2.07 -4.32
CA ILE A 172 19.65 1.10 -3.23
C ILE A 172 19.05 1.88 -2.07
N ILE A 173 17.82 1.53 -1.68
CA ILE A 173 17.09 2.21 -0.62
C ILE A 173 16.93 1.24 0.56
N PRO A 174 17.50 1.53 1.72
CA PRO A 174 17.35 0.68 2.91
C PRO A 174 15.88 0.42 3.20
N GLY A 175 15.51 -0.85 3.35
CA GLY A 175 14.13 -1.29 3.61
C GLY A 175 13.26 -1.42 2.35
N ALA A 176 13.43 -0.57 1.34
CA ALA A 176 12.61 -0.54 0.13
C ALA A 176 13.19 -1.35 -1.05
N GLY A 177 14.44 -1.86 -0.94
CA GLY A 177 15.10 -2.62 -2.01
C GLY A 177 15.79 -1.73 -3.05
N LYS A 178 15.99 -2.27 -4.26
CA LYS A 178 16.59 -1.52 -5.36
C LYS A 178 15.50 -0.82 -6.19
N VAL A 179 15.85 0.35 -6.72
CA VAL A 179 14.98 1.15 -7.60
C VAL A 179 15.74 1.48 -8.87
N VAL A 180 15.16 1.16 -10.01
CA VAL A 180 15.67 1.56 -11.33
C VAL A 180 14.86 2.75 -11.81
N VAL A 181 15.55 3.81 -12.24
CA VAL A 181 14.94 5.00 -12.85
C VAL A 181 15.37 5.06 -14.30
N ILE A 182 14.40 5.07 -15.23
CA ILE A 182 14.62 5.14 -16.67
C ILE A 182 14.08 6.48 -17.18
N ARG A 183 14.85 7.11 -18.05
CA ARG A 183 14.52 8.38 -18.69
C ARG A 183 14.02 8.15 -20.12
N HIS A 184 12.90 8.79 -20.46
CA HIS A 184 12.26 8.77 -21.77
C HIS A 184 12.03 10.23 -22.24
N GLY A 185 13.13 10.92 -22.56
CA GLY A 185 13.09 12.35 -22.86
C GLY A 185 12.82 13.20 -21.62
N ASP A 186 11.66 13.84 -21.50
CA ASP A 186 11.23 14.61 -20.33
C ASP A 186 10.36 13.79 -19.34
N TYR A 187 10.17 12.50 -19.61
CA TYR A 187 9.51 11.57 -18.69
C TYR A 187 10.53 10.69 -17.99
N LEU A 188 10.17 10.31 -16.77
CA LEU A 188 10.91 9.34 -15.97
C LEU A 188 9.94 8.25 -15.50
N THR A 189 10.39 7.00 -15.58
CA THR A 189 9.71 5.87 -14.95
C THR A 189 10.58 5.31 -13.84
N ALA A 190 9.97 4.97 -12.71
CA ALA A 190 10.67 4.37 -11.58
C ALA A 190 10.07 3.00 -11.25
N TYR A 191 10.95 2.02 -11.10
CA TYR A 191 10.64 0.62 -10.81
C TYR A 191 11.23 0.27 -9.46
N GLY A 192 10.42 0.22 -8.44
CA GLY A 192 10.82 0.00 -7.04
C GLY A 192 10.56 -1.43 -6.56
N LYS A 193 11.13 -1.76 -5.40
CA LYS A 193 11.07 -3.08 -4.75
C LYS A 193 11.68 -4.19 -5.58
N LEU A 194 12.86 -3.92 -6.18
CA LEU A 194 13.63 -4.94 -6.88
C LEU A 194 14.68 -5.56 -5.94
N ASP A 195 14.88 -6.87 -6.08
CA ASP A 195 15.97 -7.60 -5.39
C ASP A 195 17.23 -7.57 -6.23
N ASP A 196 17.15 -7.96 -7.51
CA ASP A 196 18.25 -7.89 -8.44
C ASP A 196 17.94 -6.93 -9.58
N VAL A 197 19.00 -6.32 -10.11
CA VAL A 197 18.93 -5.38 -11.22
C VAL A 197 19.87 -5.87 -12.31
N PHE A 198 19.37 -5.95 -13.55
CA PHE A 198 20.09 -6.49 -14.72
C PHE A 198 20.71 -5.40 -15.59
N VAL A 199 20.44 -4.14 -15.25
CA VAL A 199 20.86 -2.98 -16.05
C VAL A 199 21.73 -2.04 -15.21
N THR A 200 22.54 -1.24 -15.88
CA THR A 200 23.47 -0.29 -15.27
C THR A 200 23.12 1.15 -15.64
N THR A 201 23.56 2.11 -14.83
CA THR A 201 23.37 3.56 -15.10
C THR A 201 23.99 3.93 -16.44
N GLY A 202 23.27 4.65 -17.30
CA GLY A 202 23.67 5.04 -18.65
C GLY A 202 23.34 4.01 -19.72
N GLU A 203 22.86 2.83 -19.37
CA GLU A 203 22.50 1.79 -20.34
C GLU A 203 21.19 2.13 -21.06
N LYS A 204 21.18 1.96 -22.39
CA LYS A 204 19.96 2.08 -23.19
C LYS A 204 19.15 0.80 -23.07
N VAL A 205 17.86 0.96 -22.81
CA VAL A 205 16.90 -0.13 -22.70
C VAL A 205 15.79 0.02 -23.73
N THR A 206 15.26 -1.12 -24.15
CA THR A 206 14.13 -1.17 -25.09
C THR A 206 12.85 -1.56 -24.35
N SER A 207 11.70 -1.22 -24.94
CA SER A 207 10.39 -1.62 -24.43
C SER A 207 10.31 -3.13 -24.19
N LYS A 208 9.78 -3.52 -23.03
CA LYS A 208 9.64 -4.90 -22.55
C LYS A 208 10.97 -5.61 -22.20
N GLN A 209 12.11 -4.92 -22.22
CA GLN A 209 13.39 -5.47 -21.74
C GLN A 209 13.29 -5.72 -20.22
N ASP A 210 13.71 -6.91 -19.77
CA ASP A 210 13.78 -7.25 -18.34
C ASP A 210 14.90 -6.43 -17.68
N ILE A 211 14.57 -5.74 -16.58
CA ILE A 211 15.48 -4.80 -15.88
C ILE A 211 15.85 -5.24 -14.47
N GLY A 212 15.18 -6.26 -13.94
CA GLY A 212 15.47 -6.78 -12.61
C GLY A 212 14.43 -7.77 -12.12
N THR A 213 14.72 -8.44 -11.00
CA THR A 213 13.81 -9.36 -10.31
C THR A 213 13.00 -8.61 -9.27
N ILE A 214 11.69 -8.86 -9.22
CA ILE A 214 10.79 -8.23 -8.24
C ILE A 214 10.95 -8.93 -6.89
N ARG A 215 11.03 -8.13 -5.84
CA ARG A 215 11.22 -8.60 -4.48
C ARG A 215 10.00 -9.33 -3.95
N THR A 216 10.24 -10.51 -3.34
CA THR A 216 9.25 -11.22 -2.55
C THR A 216 9.50 -10.95 -1.06
N SER A 217 8.51 -10.43 -0.36
CA SER A 217 8.58 -10.17 1.08
C SER A 217 7.30 -10.65 1.76
N GLN A 218 7.43 -11.42 2.83
CA GLN A 218 6.29 -11.98 3.57
C GLN A 218 5.28 -12.74 2.67
N GLY A 219 5.78 -13.50 1.68
CA GLY A 219 4.95 -14.24 0.74
C GLY A 219 4.19 -13.39 -0.29
N LYS A 220 4.52 -12.10 -0.41
CA LYS A 220 3.96 -11.20 -1.42
C LYS A 220 5.06 -10.70 -2.35
N THR A 221 4.86 -10.89 -3.65
CA THR A 221 5.69 -10.34 -4.71
C THR A 221 4.99 -9.11 -5.26
N GLU A 222 5.55 -7.93 -4.98
CA GLU A 222 4.93 -6.66 -5.33
C GLU A 222 6.00 -5.65 -5.73
N MET A 223 5.78 -4.95 -6.85
CA MET A 223 6.61 -3.84 -7.28
C MET A 223 5.87 -2.50 -7.17
N GLU A 224 6.62 -1.42 -7.03
CA GLU A 224 6.11 -0.07 -7.17
C GLU A 224 6.50 0.48 -8.54
N PHE A 225 5.52 1.06 -9.24
CA PHE A 225 5.72 1.69 -10.53
C PHE A 225 5.23 3.12 -10.53
N GLN A 226 6.08 4.05 -10.93
CA GLN A 226 5.77 5.48 -10.98
C GLN A 226 6.11 6.04 -12.36
N ILE A 227 5.30 6.99 -12.81
CA ILE A 227 5.59 7.84 -13.98
C ILE A 227 5.68 9.28 -13.50
N ARG A 228 6.73 9.99 -13.91
CA ARG A 228 6.95 11.40 -13.57
C ARG A 228 7.23 12.20 -14.81
N LYS A 229 6.82 13.47 -14.81
CA LYS A 229 7.04 14.39 -15.92
C LYS A 229 7.77 15.64 -15.49
N GLY A 230 8.68 16.09 -16.36
CA GLY A 230 9.34 17.39 -16.27
C GLY A 230 10.26 17.52 -15.07
N GLN A 231 10.84 18.71 -14.94
CA GLN A 231 11.84 19.04 -13.94
C GLN A 231 11.34 19.01 -12.49
N LYS A 232 10.05 19.30 -12.29
CA LYS A 232 9.42 19.26 -10.96
C LYS A 232 9.09 17.82 -10.51
N ALA A 233 9.39 16.81 -11.36
CA ALA A 233 9.07 15.43 -11.10
C ALA A 233 7.59 15.21 -10.75
N GLU A 234 6.70 15.93 -11.44
CA GLU A 234 5.26 15.79 -11.23
C GLU A 234 4.87 14.32 -11.42
N THR A 235 4.23 13.75 -10.41
CA THR A 235 3.77 12.36 -10.44
C THR A 235 2.50 12.26 -11.27
N LEU A 236 2.46 11.28 -12.17
CA LEU A 236 1.31 10.99 -13.02
C LEU A 236 0.71 9.65 -12.62
N ASP A 237 -0.62 9.52 -12.75
CA ASP A 237 -1.28 8.23 -12.50
C ASP A 237 -0.92 7.20 -13.59
N PRO A 238 -0.16 6.14 -13.26
CA PRO A 238 0.26 5.14 -14.24
C PRO A 238 -0.90 4.37 -14.88
N ALA A 239 -2.04 4.26 -14.22
CA ALA A 239 -3.20 3.54 -14.75
C ALA A 239 -3.76 4.18 -16.04
N TYR A 240 -3.48 5.46 -16.30
CA TYR A 240 -3.86 6.11 -17.55
C TYR A 240 -2.86 5.87 -18.70
N TRP A 241 -1.70 5.32 -18.40
CA TRP A 241 -0.61 5.12 -19.36
C TRP A 241 -0.49 3.67 -19.78
N LEU A 242 -0.75 2.73 -18.86
CA LEU A 242 -0.65 1.31 -19.11
C LEU A 242 -1.85 0.78 -19.89
N TYR A 243 -1.60 -0.13 -20.83
CA TYR A 243 -2.63 -0.73 -21.66
C TYR A 243 -3.68 -1.49 -20.83
N LYS A 244 -4.94 -1.11 -20.96
CA LYS A 244 -6.09 -1.73 -20.25
C LYS A 244 -5.88 -1.87 -18.74
N ALA A 245 -5.24 -0.90 -18.08
CA ALA A 245 -5.03 -0.91 -16.63
C ALA A 245 -6.25 -0.36 -15.84
N ARG A 246 -7.30 0.09 -16.53
CA ARG A 246 -8.57 0.58 -15.99
C ARG A 246 -9.70 -0.38 -16.27
#